data_09b2bab66b09253bcc487a64ccc3c06a
#
_entry.id   09b2bab66b09253bcc487a64ccc3c06a
#
_cell.length_a   1.000
_cell.length_b   1.000
_cell.length_c   1.000
_cell.angle_alpha   90.00
_cell.angle_beta   90.00
_cell.angle_gamma   90.00
#
_symmetry.space_group_name_H-M   'P 1'
#
loop_
_entity.id
_entity.type
_entity.pdbx_description
1 polymer ?
#
loop_
_entity_poly.entity_id
_entity_poly.type
_entity_poly.pdbx_seq_one_letter_code
_entity_poly.pdbx_strand_id
1 'polypeptide(L)'
;MKLYLRIFVLFAVVVSCNKKEEPIEITSQDLHNSVHKVTEVMIHDIFSPPVASRIFAYPNIAAYEIVALNNGDYKSLVGQVTDLTPIPKPMEDKPIDYQMAALVAHMELSKRLIFSEDRIEVHRDSLYTKWQEKNMTLFKNSEEYGMAVAKHIGDWLDKDNYKQTRTMPKFTINTDDNSRWQPTPPAYMDGIEPHWSKIRPFVIDSANQFVPAPPPVFSMDKDSDFYREVKEVYDISQEITEKGDTSEEIAIAKFWDCNPYVSVTRGHLMFATKKITPGAHWIGITKIACEKTNSDFDKTVFAYTKTSMAIADAFISCWDEKYRSNLIRPETVINQYIDENWAPVLQTPPFPEYTSGHSVVSGAAATALTSIFGDNFAFDDDTEIPYGLPVRSFTSFNQAADEAAISRMYGGIHYRAAVEVGVGQGRNLGKFIVDKLEMNKDRVLASK
;
A
#
# COMPACT_ATOMS: atom_id res chain seq x y z
N MET A 1 34.59 -82.81 28.07
CA MET A 1 34.72 -81.77 27.05
C MET A 1 33.59 -80.77 27.25
N LYS A 2 33.81 -79.68 27.99
CA LYS A 2 32.78 -78.67 28.33
C LYS A 2 32.88 -77.51 27.31
N LEU A 3 31.80 -77.33 26.54
CA LEU A 3 31.67 -76.23 25.55
C LEU A 3 31.13 -75.01 26.27
N TYR A 4 31.88 -73.93 26.36
CA TYR A 4 31.50 -72.63 26.93
C TYR A 4 30.88 -71.78 25.78
N LEU A 5 29.58 -71.59 25.82
CA LEU A 5 28.88 -70.66 24.96
C LEU A 5 29.01 -69.26 25.51
N ARG A 6 29.82 -68.35 24.86
CA ARG A 6 29.92 -66.94 25.22
C ARG A 6 28.82 -66.21 24.51
N ILE A 7 27.80 -65.76 25.27
CA ILE A 7 26.76 -64.82 24.79
C ILE A 7 27.38 -63.41 24.80
N PHE A 8 27.53 -62.82 23.60
CA PHE A 8 27.93 -61.43 23.44
C PHE A 8 26.64 -60.59 23.42
N VAL A 9 26.34 -59.88 24.53
CA VAL A 9 25.23 -58.93 24.59
C VAL A 9 25.73 -57.62 23.99
N LEU A 10 25.23 -57.30 22.76
CA LEU A 10 25.51 -56.03 22.10
C LEU A 10 24.57 -54.99 22.71
N PHE A 11 25.12 -54.11 23.59
CA PHE A 11 24.39 -52.94 24.08
C PHE A 11 24.39 -51.87 22.95
N ALA A 12 23.31 -51.79 22.19
CA ALA A 12 23.06 -50.64 21.30
C ALA A 12 22.73 -49.41 22.16
N VAL A 13 23.73 -48.57 22.41
CA VAL A 13 23.52 -47.26 22.99
C VAL A 13 22.84 -46.42 21.93
N VAL A 14 21.50 -46.28 22.03
CA VAL A 14 20.75 -45.28 21.25
C VAL A 14 21.12 -43.94 21.86
N VAL A 15 22.10 -43.27 21.29
CA VAL A 15 22.39 -41.86 21.56
C VAL A 15 21.24 -41.09 20.90
N SER A 16 20.18 -40.84 21.65
CA SER A 16 19.19 -39.84 21.27
C SER A 16 19.93 -38.48 21.31
N CYS A 17 20.31 -37.96 20.14
CA CYS A 17 20.73 -36.60 20.02
C CYS A 17 19.48 -35.73 20.26
N ASN A 18 19.20 -35.41 21.52
CA ASN A 18 18.35 -34.27 21.84
C ASN A 18 19.08 -33.03 21.33
N LYS A 19 18.74 -32.60 20.12
CA LYS A 19 19.16 -31.30 19.61
C LYS A 19 18.68 -30.28 20.64
N LYS A 20 19.61 -29.56 21.27
CA LYS A 20 19.26 -28.53 22.26
C LYS A 20 18.43 -27.48 21.53
N GLU A 21 17.21 -27.24 22.00
CA GLU A 21 16.35 -26.19 21.46
C GLU A 21 17.05 -24.83 21.64
N GLU A 22 17.22 -24.10 20.55
CA GLU A 22 17.80 -22.76 20.54
C GLU A 22 16.68 -21.72 20.52
N PRO A 23 16.88 -20.57 21.18
CA PRO A 23 15.90 -19.47 21.08
C PRO A 23 15.81 -18.99 19.64
N ILE A 24 14.59 -18.73 19.19
CA ILE A 24 14.30 -18.09 17.91
C ILE A 24 14.07 -16.62 18.22
N GLU A 25 14.82 -15.76 17.57
CA GLU A 25 14.64 -14.32 17.67
C GLU A 25 13.97 -13.84 16.39
N ILE A 26 12.81 -13.23 16.54
CA ILE A 26 12.05 -12.57 15.47
C ILE A 26 12.26 -11.07 15.64
N THR A 27 12.58 -10.39 14.55
CA THR A 27 12.93 -8.97 14.56
C THR A 27 12.04 -8.14 13.64
N SER A 28 12.05 -6.81 13.82
CA SER A 28 11.41 -5.89 12.87
C SER A 28 11.93 -6.08 11.44
N GLN A 29 13.21 -6.49 11.28
CA GLN A 29 13.79 -6.73 9.96
C GLN A 29 13.14 -7.92 9.24
N ASP A 30 12.72 -8.96 9.96
CA ASP A 30 12.00 -10.09 9.35
C ASP A 30 10.64 -9.65 8.78
N LEU A 31 9.94 -8.75 9.49
CA LEU A 31 8.71 -8.13 8.99
C LEU A 31 8.99 -7.19 7.80
N HIS A 32 10.00 -6.34 7.88
CA HIS A 32 10.40 -5.47 6.76
C HIS A 32 10.69 -6.27 5.50
N ASN A 33 11.42 -7.38 5.63
CA ASN A 33 11.73 -8.27 4.51
C ASN A 33 10.47 -8.92 3.94
N SER A 34 9.52 -9.33 4.78
CA SER A 34 8.25 -9.91 4.35
C SER A 34 7.38 -8.89 3.60
N VAL A 35 7.24 -7.67 4.12
CA VAL A 35 6.50 -6.57 3.47
C VAL A 35 7.17 -6.15 2.15
N HIS A 36 8.51 -6.08 2.14
CA HIS A 36 9.26 -5.78 0.92
C HIS A 36 9.06 -6.87 -0.15
N LYS A 37 9.05 -8.15 0.25
CA LYS A 37 8.78 -9.25 -0.68
C LYS A 37 7.38 -9.13 -1.31
N VAL A 38 6.37 -8.74 -0.54
CA VAL A 38 5.02 -8.46 -1.06
C VAL A 38 5.08 -7.32 -2.09
N THR A 39 5.83 -6.24 -1.81
CA THR A 39 6.04 -5.13 -2.76
C THR A 39 6.67 -5.61 -4.07
N GLU A 40 7.75 -6.40 -4.01
CA GLU A 40 8.39 -6.97 -5.21
C GLU A 40 7.44 -7.81 -6.06
N VAL A 41 6.60 -8.64 -5.40
CA VAL A 41 5.64 -9.48 -6.12
C VAL A 41 4.52 -8.65 -6.73
N MET A 42 4.02 -7.64 -6.04
CA MET A 42 3.01 -6.74 -6.61
C MET A 42 3.50 -5.98 -7.84
N ILE A 43 4.76 -5.56 -7.85
CA ILE A 43 5.39 -4.94 -9.04
C ILE A 43 5.54 -5.97 -10.17
N HIS A 44 5.91 -7.20 -9.82
CA HIS A 44 6.02 -8.28 -10.80
C HIS A 44 4.68 -8.59 -11.46
N ASP A 45 3.62 -8.65 -10.69
CA ASP A 45 2.27 -8.99 -11.09
C ASP A 45 1.48 -7.79 -11.67
N ILE A 46 2.04 -6.58 -11.61
CA ILE A 46 1.47 -5.32 -12.15
C ILE A 46 0.08 -5.03 -11.57
N PHE A 47 -0.06 -5.08 -10.25
CA PHE A 47 -1.32 -4.74 -9.59
C PHE A 47 -1.66 -3.25 -9.71
N SER A 48 -2.96 -2.95 -9.87
CA SER A 48 -3.46 -1.57 -9.82
C SER A 48 -3.22 -0.94 -8.44
N PRO A 49 -3.01 0.40 -8.36
CA PRO A 49 -2.79 1.05 -7.08
C PRO A 49 -3.87 0.79 -6.02
N PRO A 50 -5.18 0.81 -6.36
CA PRO A 50 -6.22 0.44 -5.40
C PRO A 50 -6.10 -1.02 -4.91
N VAL A 51 -5.87 -1.98 -5.82
CA VAL A 51 -5.72 -3.38 -5.45
C VAL A 51 -4.48 -3.59 -4.59
N ALA A 52 -3.36 -2.95 -4.92
CA ALA A 52 -2.13 -2.99 -4.13
C ALA A 52 -2.36 -2.52 -2.68
N SER A 53 -3.16 -1.47 -2.46
CA SER A 53 -3.47 -0.98 -1.11
C SER A 53 -4.20 -2.02 -0.26
N ARG A 54 -5.11 -2.77 -0.88
CA ARG A 54 -5.82 -3.88 -0.24
C ARG A 54 -4.88 -5.03 0.13
N ILE A 55 -3.91 -5.33 -0.75
CA ILE A 55 -2.91 -6.38 -0.52
C ILE A 55 -2.02 -6.06 0.68
N PHE A 56 -1.69 -4.80 0.94
CA PHE A 56 -0.96 -4.42 2.15
C PHE A 56 -1.82 -4.46 3.42
N ALA A 57 -3.09 -4.05 3.36
CA ALA A 57 -3.88 -3.84 4.56
C ALA A 57 -4.19 -5.17 5.30
N TYR A 58 -4.69 -6.18 4.61
CA TYR A 58 -5.14 -7.41 5.27
C TYR A 58 -4.03 -8.22 5.96
N PRO A 59 -2.84 -8.44 5.35
CA PRO A 59 -1.76 -9.15 6.03
C PRO A 59 -1.25 -8.42 7.28
N ASN A 60 -1.14 -7.08 7.19
CA ASN A 60 -0.74 -6.28 8.34
C ASN A 60 -1.77 -6.31 9.46
N ILE A 61 -3.08 -6.29 9.15
CA ILE A 61 -4.15 -6.45 10.16
C ILE A 61 -4.05 -7.83 10.83
N ALA A 62 -3.78 -8.90 10.07
CA ALA A 62 -3.64 -10.23 10.64
C ALA A 62 -2.46 -10.31 11.64
N ALA A 63 -1.31 -9.75 11.27
CA ALA A 63 -0.17 -9.65 12.16
C ALA A 63 -0.46 -8.79 13.39
N TYR A 64 -1.15 -7.66 13.20
CA TYR A 64 -1.48 -6.74 14.28
C TYR A 64 -2.43 -7.33 15.33
N GLU A 65 -3.45 -8.05 14.91
CA GLU A 65 -4.38 -8.69 15.86
C GLU A 65 -3.68 -9.72 16.76
N ILE A 66 -2.65 -10.42 16.25
CA ILE A 66 -1.82 -11.32 17.05
C ILE A 66 -0.97 -10.52 18.05
N VAL A 67 -0.34 -9.43 17.60
CA VAL A 67 0.43 -8.53 18.47
C VAL A 67 -0.48 -7.96 19.56
N ALA A 68 -1.65 -7.43 19.22
CA ALA A 68 -2.59 -6.85 20.17
C ALA A 68 -3.14 -7.88 21.18
N LEU A 69 -3.22 -9.15 20.80
CA LEU A 69 -3.62 -10.21 21.73
C LEU A 69 -2.56 -10.47 22.80
N ASN A 70 -1.28 -10.40 22.43
CA ASN A 70 -0.14 -10.71 23.31
C ASN A 70 0.40 -9.52 24.09
N ASN A 71 0.44 -8.34 23.46
CA ASN A 71 1.03 -7.13 24.02
C ASN A 71 -0.05 -6.18 24.50
N GLY A 72 -0.14 -6.02 25.84
CA GLY A 72 -1.16 -5.20 26.49
C GLY A 72 -1.08 -3.69 26.20
N ASP A 73 -0.05 -3.19 25.51
CA ASP A 73 0.06 -1.79 25.09
C ASP A 73 -0.74 -1.49 23.81
N TYR A 74 -1.15 -2.54 23.11
CA TYR A 74 -1.96 -2.44 21.89
C TYR A 74 -3.40 -2.90 22.14
N LYS A 75 -4.34 -2.35 21.39
CA LYS A 75 -5.76 -2.71 21.43
C LYS A 75 -6.17 -3.35 20.12
N SER A 76 -6.97 -4.42 20.20
CA SER A 76 -7.56 -5.07 19.02
C SER A 76 -8.40 -4.08 18.21
N LEU A 77 -8.41 -4.28 16.89
CA LEU A 77 -9.23 -3.53 15.94
C LEU A 77 -10.70 -4.00 15.92
N VAL A 78 -11.03 -5.05 16.66
CA VAL A 78 -12.41 -5.54 16.79
C VAL A 78 -13.33 -4.48 17.38
N GLY A 79 -14.43 -4.19 16.68
CA GLY A 79 -15.34 -3.08 17.04
C GLY A 79 -14.87 -1.70 16.63
N GLN A 80 -13.67 -1.58 16.06
CA GLN A 80 -13.12 -0.34 15.50
C GLN A 80 -13.06 -0.34 13.99
N VAL A 81 -12.93 -1.53 13.40
CA VAL A 81 -12.86 -1.78 11.96
C VAL A 81 -14.13 -2.52 11.53
N THR A 82 -14.63 -2.21 10.33
CA THR A 82 -15.90 -2.70 9.81
C THR A 82 -15.95 -4.24 9.76
N ASP A 83 -16.90 -4.83 10.44
CA ASP A 83 -17.20 -6.27 10.46
C ASP A 83 -16.03 -7.19 10.87
N LEU A 84 -14.98 -6.67 11.49
CA LEU A 84 -13.91 -7.49 12.02
C LEU A 84 -14.39 -8.18 13.32
N THR A 85 -14.27 -9.50 13.36
CA THR A 85 -14.59 -10.32 14.53
C THR A 85 -13.31 -10.78 15.26
N PRO A 86 -13.41 -11.12 16.57
CA PRO A 86 -12.23 -11.57 17.32
C PRO A 86 -11.53 -12.75 16.66
N ILE A 87 -10.21 -12.69 16.58
CA ILE A 87 -9.39 -13.79 16.08
C ILE A 87 -9.45 -14.99 17.04
N PRO A 88 -9.21 -16.23 16.56
CA PRO A 88 -9.14 -17.40 17.42
C PRO A 88 -8.04 -17.21 18.49
N LYS A 89 -8.28 -17.74 19.69
CA LYS A 89 -7.25 -17.79 20.74
C LYS A 89 -6.31 -18.97 20.53
N PRO A 90 -5.02 -18.84 20.90
CA PRO A 90 -4.13 -19.99 20.89
C PRO A 90 -4.55 -21.03 21.94
N MET A 91 -4.15 -22.29 21.73
CA MET A 91 -4.40 -23.35 22.70
C MET A 91 -3.51 -23.15 23.93
N GLU A 92 -4.08 -23.20 25.14
CA GLU A 92 -3.38 -22.92 26.40
C GLU A 92 -2.22 -23.89 26.70
N ASP A 93 -2.31 -25.12 26.22
CA ASP A 93 -1.32 -26.19 26.41
C ASP A 93 -0.19 -26.21 25.37
N LYS A 94 -0.28 -25.35 24.35
CA LYS A 94 0.72 -25.24 23.27
C LYS A 94 1.50 -23.92 23.39
N PRO A 95 2.79 -23.97 23.77
CA PRO A 95 3.61 -22.77 23.73
C PRO A 95 3.76 -22.27 22.29
N ILE A 96 3.55 -20.98 22.07
CA ILE A 96 3.72 -20.31 20.78
C ILE A 96 4.65 -19.09 20.92
N ASP A 97 5.30 -18.73 19.84
CA ASP A 97 5.93 -17.44 19.65
C ASP A 97 4.96 -16.54 18.86
N TYR A 98 4.49 -15.46 19.49
CA TYR A 98 3.48 -14.59 18.92
C TYR A 98 4.01 -13.78 17.73
N GLN A 99 5.29 -13.37 17.75
CA GLN A 99 5.88 -12.63 16.64
C GLN A 99 6.08 -13.54 15.42
N MET A 100 6.49 -14.78 15.65
CA MET A 100 6.54 -15.80 14.59
C MET A 100 5.15 -16.07 14.01
N ALA A 101 4.13 -16.25 14.85
CA ALA A 101 2.76 -16.48 14.41
C ALA A 101 2.22 -15.28 13.61
N ALA A 102 2.57 -14.04 14.00
CA ALA A 102 2.24 -12.82 13.26
C ALA A 102 2.87 -12.79 11.86
N LEU A 103 4.16 -13.16 11.74
CA LEU A 103 4.82 -13.28 10.43
C LEU A 103 4.22 -14.39 9.57
N VAL A 104 3.89 -15.54 10.15
CA VAL A 104 3.18 -16.63 9.45
C VAL A 104 1.85 -16.12 8.91
N ALA A 105 1.03 -15.47 9.74
CA ALA A 105 -0.25 -14.94 9.32
C ALA A 105 -0.11 -13.89 8.20
N HIS A 106 0.89 -13.00 8.31
CA HIS A 106 1.20 -12.01 7.29
C HIS A 106 1.56 -12.68 5.94
N MET A 107 2.49 -13.63 5.94
CA MET A 107 2.95 -14.28 4.70
C MET A 107 1.86 -15.13 4.04
N GLU A 108 1.12 -15.91 4.81
CA GLU A 108 0.06 -16.77 4.27
C GLU A 108 -1.11 -15.96 3.69
N LEU A 109 -1.45 -14.85 4.33
CA LEU A 109 -2.49 -13.98 3.79
C LEU A 109 -1.99 -13.17 2.58
N SER A 110 -0.72 -12.76 2.56
CA SER A 110 -0.10 -12.12 1.40
C SER A 110 -0.11 -13.03 0.19
N LYS A 111 0.27 -14.30 0.36
CA LYS A 111 0.23 -15.32 -0.69
C LYS A 111 -1.15 -15.44 -1.32
N ARG A 112 -2.21 -15.44 -0.53
CA ARG A 112 -3.60 -15.53 -1.00
C ARG A 112 -4.05 -14.35 -1.87
N LEU A 113 -3.37 -13.21 -1.78
CA LEU A 113 -3.77 -11.94 -2.39
C LEU A 113 -3.05 -11.61 -3.70
N ILE A 114 -2.04 -12.38 -4.08
CA ILE A 114 -1.18 -12.17 -5.25
C ILE A 114 -1.34 -13.28 -6.27
N PHE A 115 -0.75 -13.10 -7.48
CA PHE A 115 -0.76 -14.12 -8.53
C PHE A 115 0.46 -15.04 -8.47
N SER A 116 1.64 -14.48 -8.26
CA SER A 116 2.92 -15.22 -8.21
C SER A 116 3.22 -15.71 -6.80
N GLU A 117 2.37 -16.64 -6.29
CA GLU A 117 2.43 -17.18 -4.92
C GLU A 117 3.79 -17.82 -4.60
N ASP A 118 4.40 -18.49 -5.58
CA ASP A 118 5.70 -19.16 -5.48
C ASP A 118 6.81 -18.24 -4.98
N ARG A 119 6.74 -16.95 -5.32
CA ARG A 119 7.73 -15.96 -4.89
C ARG A 119 7.66 -15.66 -3.39
N ILE A 120 6.47 -15.67 -2.80
CA ILE A 120 6.30 -15.56 -1.34
C ILE A 120 6.68 -16.89 -0.67
N GLU A 121 6.33 -18.03 -1.29
CA GLU A 121 6.67 -19.35 -0.76
C GLU A 121 8.17 -19.54 -0.60
N VAL A 122 8.98 -19.15 -1.58
CA VAL A 122 10.44 -19.21 -1.47
C VAL A 122 10.96 -18.42 -0.26
N HIS A 123 10.43 -17.21 -0.02
CA HIS A 123 10.80 -16.40 1.13
C HIS A 123 10.36 -17.06 2.44
N ARG A 124 9.11 -17.50 2.53
CA ARG A 124 8.52 -18.20 3.67
C ARG A 124 9.30 -19.46 4.02
N ASP A 125 9.56 -20.32 3.03
CA ASP A 125 10.21 -21.60 3.27
C ASP A 125 11.65 -21.44 3.76
N SER A 126 12.34 -20.38 3.36
CA SER A 126 13.65 -20.02 3.92
C SER A 126 13.58 -19.71 5.41
N LEU A 127 12.56 -18.93 5.84
CA LEU A 127 12.35 -18.64 7.26
C LEU A 127 11.91 -19.89 8.04
N TYR A 128 10.97 -20.66 7.49
CA TYR A 128 10.46 -21.89 8.11
C TYR A 128 11.57 -22.91 8.36
N THR A 129 12.43 -23.14 7.37
CA THR A 129 13.60 -24.04 7.53
C THR A 129 14.48 -23.60 8.69
N LYS A 130 14.81 -22.30 8.77
CA LYS A 130 15.64 -21.73 9.85
C LYS A 130 14.99 -21.89 11.23
N TRP A 131 13.66 -21.70 11.33
CA TRP A 131 12.93 -21.83 12.60
C TRP A 131 12.78 -23.29 13.02
N GLN A 132 12.48 -24.19 12.08
CA GLN A 132 12.39 -25.64 12.33
C GLN A 132 13.70 -26.22 12.85
N GLU A 133 14.85 -25.76 12.31
CA GLU A 133 16.17 -26.20 12.74
C GLU A 133 16.49 -25.81 14.18
N LYS A 134 15.98 -24.67 14.64
CA LYS A 134 16.20 -24.15 16.00
C LYS A 134 15.26 -24.79 17.03
N ASN A 135 13.94 -24.74 16.78
CA ASN A 135 12.93 -25.30 17.67
C ASN A 135 11.69 -25.73 16.88
N MET A 136 11.65 -27.02 16.54
CA MET A 136 10.56 -27.63 15.76
C MET A 136 9.21 -27.54 16.44
N THR A 137 9.15 -27.72 17.76
CA THR A 137 7.88 -27.73 18.52
C THR A 137 7.29 -26.33 18.57
N LEU A 138 8.09 -25.34 18.94
CA LEU A 138 7.66 -23.94 19.00
C LEU A 138 7.24 -23.44 17.61
N PHE A 139 8.02 -23.79 16.57
CA PHE A 139 7.69 -23.45 15.19
C PHE A 139 6.32 -24.00 14.79
N LYS A 140 6.09 -25.32 14.95
CA LYS A 140 4.81 -25.95 14.55
C LYS A 140 3.60 -25.35 15.24
N ASN A 141 3.72 -25.07 16.53
CA ASN A 141 2.61 -24.48 17.28
C ASN A 141 2.32 -23.03 16.81
N SER A 142 3.38 -22.25 16.57
CA SER A 142 3.26 -20.88 16.08
C SER A 142 2.73 -20.82 14.66
N GLU A 143 3.17 -21.75 13.80
CA GLU A 143 2.67 -21.92 12.43
C GLU A 143 1.18 -22.25 12.44
N GLU A 144 0.74 -23.27 13.21
CA GLU A 144 -0.65 -23.68 13.33
C GLU A 144 -1.54 -22.50 13.75
N TYR A 145 -1.08 -21.71 14.73
CA TYR A 145 -1.83 -20.56 15.20
C TYR A 145 -1.85 -19.41 14.16
N GLY A 146 -0.72 -19.09 13.56
CA GLY A 146 -0.64 -18.07 12.49
C GLY A 146 -1.52 -18.40 11.28
N MET A 147 -1.54 -19.68 10.87
CA MET A 147 -2.43 -20.20 9.83
C MET A 147 -3.92 -20.06 10.19
N ALA A 148 -4.28 -20.33 11.45
CA ALA A 148 -5.65 -20.16 11.92
C ALA A 148 -6.10 -18.70 11.87
N VAL A 149 -5.23 -17.76 12.24
CA VAL A 149 -5.51 -16.33 12.14
C VAL A 149 -5.56 -15.87 10.68
N ALA A 150 -4.63 -16.30 9.82
CA ALA A 150 -4.66 -16.03 8.39
C ALA A 150 -5.97 -16.48 7.74
N LYS A 151 -6.46 -17.67 8.11
CA LYS A 151 -7.76 -18.16 7.65
C LYS A 151 -8.90 -17.27 8.12
N HIS A 152 -8.94 -16.91 9.41
CA HIS A 152 -9.99 -16.06 9.98
C HIS A 152 -10.09 -14.70 9.29
N ILE A 153 -8.94 -14.00 9.14
CA ILE A 153 -8.88 -12.72 8.43
C ILE A 153 -9.19 -12.91 6.94
N GLY A 154 -8.79 -14.03 6.35
CA GLY A 154 -9.13 -14.39 4.98
C GLY A 154 -10.64 -14.62 4.76
N ASP A 155 -11.34 -15.19 5.71
CA ASP A 155 -12.80 -15.36 5.67
C ASP A 155 -13.53 -14.00 5.80
N TRP A 156 -12.96 -13.05 6.52
CA TRP A 156 -13.41 -11.66 6.59
C TRP A 156 -13.13 -10.88 5.30
N LEU A 157 -11.92 -11.03 4.74
CA LEU A 157 -11.49 -10.48 3.46
C LEU A 157 -12.42 -10.90 2.31
N ASP A 158 -12.87 -12.15 2.26
CA ASP A 158 -13.74 -12.65 1.21
C ASP A 158 -15.13 -11.97 1.16
N LYS A 159 -15.47 -11.21 2.20
CA LYS A 159 -16.72 -10.46 2.34
C LYS A 159 -16.56 -8.96 2.03
N ASP A 160 -15.41 -8.52 1.51
CA ASP A 160 -15.14 -7.11 1.22
C ASP A 160 -15.68 -6.62 -0.12
N ASN A 161 -16.40 -7.46 -0.84
CA ASN A 161 -16.98 -7.18 -2.15
C ASN A 161 -15.98 -7.16 -3.33
N TYR A 162 -14.69 -7.45 -3.10
CA TYR A 162 -13.68 -7.44 -4.17
C TYR A 162 -14.02 -8.39 -5.31
N LYS A 163 -14.41 -9.64 -4.99
CA LYS A 163 -14.76 -10.65 -6.01
C LYS A 163 -15.95 -10.21 -6.87
N GLN A 164 -16.92 -9.54 -6.27
CA GLN A 164 -18.10 -9.03 -6.94
C GLN A 164 -17.76 -7.91 -7.93
N THR A 165 -16.83 -7.01 -7.57
CA THR A 165 -16.41 -5.94 -8.46
C THR A 165 -15.79 -6.45 -9.76
N ARG A 166 -15.18 -7.66 -9.75
CA ARG A 166 -14.56 -8.29 -10.95
C ARG A 166 -15.58 -8.72 -12.01
N THR A 167 -16.83 -8.88 -11.64
CA THR A 167 -17.92 -9.32 -12.53
C THR A 167 -18.87 -8.18 -12.92
N MET A 168 -18.66 -6.97 -12.41
CA MET A 168 -19.46 -5.80 -12.77
C MET A 168 -19.10 -5.29 -14.17
N PRO A 169 -20.03 -4.58 -14.85
CA PRO A 169 -19.80 -4.04 -16.19
C PRO A 169 -18.57 -3.13 -16.25
N LYS A 170 -17.90 -3.10 -17.38
CA LYS A 170 -16.87 -2.09 -17.65
C LYS A 170 -17.46 -0.68 -17.57
N PHE A 171 -16.59 0.30 -17.28
CA PHE A 171 -16.99 1.70 -17.29
C PHE A 171 -17.37 2.15 -18.71
N THR A 172 -18.53 2.75 -18.83
CA THR A 172 -19.02 3.26 -20.11
C THR A 172 -18.45 4.65 -20.36
N ILE A 173 -17.73 4.81 -21.48
CA ILE A 173 -17.18 6.08 -21.91
C ILE A 173 -18.28 6.87 -22.62
N ASN A 174 -18.44 8.14 -22.21
CA ASN A 174 -19.33 9.09 -22.86
C ASN A 174 -18.53 10.06 -23.72
N THR A 175 -18.58 9.88 -25.04
CA THR A 175 -17.88 10.74 -26.01
C THR A 175 -18.71 11.96 -26.45
N ASP A 176 -19.99 12.03 -26.09
CA ASP A 176 -20.86 13.14 -26.45
C ASP A 176 -20.74 14.33 -25.47
N ASP A 177 -20.14 14.11 -24.30
CA ASP A 177 -19.86 15.12 -23.28
C ASP A 177 -18.35 15.35 -23.16
N ASN A 178 -17.87 16.44 -23.71
CA ASN A 178 -16.44 16.81 -23.73
C ASN A 178 -15.86 17.06 -22.32
N SER A 179 -16.68 17.15 -21.28
CA SER A 179 -16.18 17.28 -19.89
C SER A 179 -15.77 15.95 -19.29
N ARG A 180 -16.11 14.82 -19.93
CA ARG A 180 -15.97 13.48 -19.38
C ARG A 180 -14.66 12.83 -19.78
N TRP A 181 -14.13 12.06 -18.86
CA TRP A 181 -12.92 11.30 -19.08
C TRP A 181 -13.02 10.34 -20.28
N GLN A 182 -11.95 10.30 -21.04
CA GLN A 182 -11.76 9.38 -22.16
C GLN A 182 -10.38 8.71 -22.04
N PRO A 183 -10.21 7.49 -22.55
CA PRO A 183 -8.90 6.85 -22.64
C PRO A 183 -7.87 7.71 -23.37
N THR A 184 -6.66 7.73 -22.86
CA THR A 184 -5.55 8.55 -23.37
C THR A 184 -4.45 7.69 -24.03
N PRO A 185 -3.63 8.29 -24.92
CA PRO A 185 -2.48 7.63 -25.49
C PRO A 185 -1.49 7.12 -24.41
N PRO A 186 -0.60 6.18 -24.73
CA PRO A 186 -0.50 5.47 -26.01
C PRO A 186 -1.39 4.22 -26.08
N ALA A 187 -1.88 3.73 -24.93
CA ALA A 187 -2.53 2.42 -24.84
C ALA A 187 -4.06 2.46 -24.93
N TYR A 188 -4.67 3.62 -24.74
CA TYR A 188 -6.13 3.80 -24.72
C TYR A 188 -6.86 2.76 -23.84
N MET A 189 -6.30 2.54 -22.64
CA MET A 189 -6.80 1.52 -21.71
C MET A 189 -8.19 1.87 -21.18
N ASP A 190 -8.98 0.83 -20.90
CA ASP A 190 -10.25 0.95 -20.16
C ASP A 190 -10.02 1.57 -18.77
N GLY A 191 -11.07 2.19 -18.21
CA GLY A 191 -11.01 2.77 -16.87
C GLY A 191 -10.70 1.71 -15.79
N ILE A 192 -9.65 1.97 -15.01
CA ILE A 192 -9.14 1.04 -13.98
C ILE A 192 -10.01 1.12 -12.72
N GLU A 193 -10.44 -0.05 -12.24
CA GLU A 193 -11.16 -0.24 -10.97
C GLU A 193 -12.43 0.65 -10.83
N PRO A 194 -13.33 0.72 -11.82
CA PRO A 194 -14.45 1.67 -11.79
C PRO A 194 -15.45 1.41 -10.65
N HIS A 195 -15.38 0.25 -10.03
CA HIS A 195 -16.26 -0.17 -8.93
C HIS A 195 -15.55 -0.21 -7.57
N TRP A 196 -14.38 0.42 -7.46
CA TRP A 196 -13.59 0.38 -6.21
C TRP A 196 -14.32 1.00 -5.02
N SER A 197 -15.20 1.97 -5.23
CA SER A 197 -16.07 2.52 -4.19
C SER A 197 -17.08 1.52 -3.60
N LYS A 198 -17.22 0.32 -4.19
CA LYS A 198 -18.05 -0.76 -3.66
C LYS A 198 -17.30 -1.69 -2.71
N ILE A 199 -15.99 -1.55 -2.58
CA ILE A 199 -15.19 -2.29 -1.61
C ILE A 199 -15.59 -1.85 -0.20
N ARG A 200 -15.67 -2.82 0.73
CA ARG A 200 -15.91 -2.52 2.14
C ARG A 200 -14.73 -1.73 2.71
N PRO A 201 -14.95 -0.51 3.23
CA PRO A 201 -13.90 0.25 3.89
C PRO A 201 -13.47 -0.44 5.20
N PHE A 202 -12.27 -0.09 5.66
CA PHE A 202 -11.77 -0.55 6.96
C PHE A 202 -12.31 0.31 8.10
N VAL A 203 -12.18 1.63 8.01
CA VAL A 203 -12.42 2.57 9.11
C VAL A 203 -13.47 3.63 8.78
N ILE A 204 -13.47 4.15 7.55
CA ILE A 204 -14.51 5.10 7.13
C ILE A 204 -15.87 4.40 6.99
N ASP A 205 -16.96 5.13 7.17
CA ASP A 205 -18.30 4.56 7.19
C ASP A 205 -18.83 4.26 5.77
N SER A 206 -18.35 5.02 4.77
CA SER A 206 -18.70 4.84 3.35
C SER A 206 -17.67 5.51 2.44
N ALA A 207 -17.61 5.09 1.18
CA ALA A 207 -16.69 5.65 0.19
C ALA A 207 -16.85 7.16 -0.02
N ASN A 208 -18.09 7.66 0.10
CA ASN A 208 -18.43 9.07 -0.06
C ASN A 208 -18.49 9.87 1.25
N GLN A 209 -17.91 9.36 2.34
CA GLN A 209 -17.90 10.11 3.62
C GLN A 209 -17.09 11.41 3.51
N PHE A 210 -16.05 11.44 2.70
CA PHE A 210 -15.15 12.59 2.53
C PHE A 210 -15.26 13.16 1.11
N VAL A 211 -16.50 13.47 0.67
CA VAL A 211 -16.72 14.14 -0.63
C VAL A 211 -16.02 15.50 -0.61
N PRO A 212 -15.07 15.75 -1.51
CA PRO A 212 -14.40 17.04 -1.60
C PRO A 212 -15.25 18.10 -2.28
N ALA A 213 -14.81 19.37 -2.28
CA ALA A 213 -15.38 20.39 -3.12
C ALA A 213 -15.36 19.94 -4.59
N PRO A 214 -16.38 20.23 -5.40
CA PRO A 214 -16.42 19.82 -6.81
C PRO A 214 -15.31 20.51 -7.63
N PRO A 215 -14.84 19.87 -8.71
CA PRO A 215 -13.90 20.52 -9.63
C PRO A 215 -14.54 21.72 -10.31
N PRO A 216 -13.74 22.64 -10.88
CA PRO A 216 -14.27 23.70 -11.74
C PRO A 216 -15.13 23.15 -12.88
N VAL A 217 -16.21 23.85 -13.21
CA VAL A 217 -17.11 23.45 -14.29
C VAL A 217 -16.39 23.55 -15.62
N PHE A 218 -16.42 22.48 -16.41
CA PHE A 218 -15.79 22.47 -17.74
C PHE A 218 -16.28 23.63 -18.61
N SER A 219 -15.33 24.45 -19.06
CA SER A 219 -15.55 25.52 -20.01
C SER A 219 -14.24 25.93 -20.66
N MET A 220 -14.23 26.12 -21.98
CA MET A 220 -13.07 26.63 -22.70
C MET A 220 -13.15 28.14 -22.92
N ASP A 221 -14.09 28.84 -22.28
CA ASP A 221 -14.06 30.29 -22.16
C ASP A 221 -12.81 30.73 -21.40
N LYS A 222 -12.03 31.65 -21.96
CA LYS A 222 -10.75 32.12 -21.43
C LYS A 222 -10.83 32.73 -20.02
N ASP A 223 -12.02 33.24 -19.66
CA ASP A 223 -12.25 33.83 -18.33
C ASP A 223 -12.76 32.79 -17.29
N SER A 224 -12.98 31.54 -17.69
CA SER A 224 -13.47 30.48 -16.79
C SER A 224 -12.37 29.95 -15.89
N ASP A 225 -12.76 29.44 -14.71
CA ASP A 225 -11.84 28.80 -13.78
C ASP A 225 -11.22 27.55 -14.39
N PHE A 226 -11.99 26.74 -15.12
CA PHE A 226 -11.49 25.54 -15.75
C PHE A 226 -10.43 25.83 -16.82
N TYR A 227 -10.65 26.85 -17.68
CA TYR A 227 -9.64 27.24 -18.67
C TYR A 227 -8.35 27.70 -18.02
N ARG A 228 -8.42 28.44 -16.89
CA ARG A 228 -7.23 28.84 -16.13
C ARG A 228 -6.44 27.64 -15.62
N GLU A 229 -7.10 26.62 -15.11
CA GLU A 229 -6.48 25.36 -14.67
C GLU A 229 -5.78 24.64 -15.84
N VAL A 230 -6.44 24.53 -17.00
CA VAL A 230 -5.87 23.92 -18.21
C VAL A 230 -4.65 24.69 -18.69
N LYS A 231 -4.78 26.04 -18.75
CA LYS A 231 -3.69 26.92 -19.22
C LYS A 231 -2.48 26.86 -18.28
N GLU A 232 -2.70 26.79 -16.97
CA GLU A 232 -1.64 26.66 -15.99
C GLU A 232 -0.82 25.37 -16.20
N VAL A 233 -1.48 24.22 -16.40
CA VAL A 233 -0.80 22.96 -16.70
C VAL A 233 0.03 23.07 -17.99
N TYR A 234 -0.55 23.67 -19.03
CA TYR A 234 0.14 23.87 -20.30
C TYR A 234 1.38 24.76 -20.14
N ASP A 235 1.25 25.93 -19.50
CA ASP A 235 2.34 26.90 -19.33
C ASP A 235 3.48 26.34 -18.50
N ILE A 236 3.18 25.69 -17.36
CA ILE A 236 4.18 25.02 -16.54
C ILE A 236 4.90 23.94 -17.35
N SER A 237 4.18 23.14 -18.12
CA SER A 237 4.81 22.08 -18.92
C SER A 237 5.78 22.64 -19.98
N GLN A 238 5.46 23.79 -20.58
CA GLN A 238 6.37 24.47 -21.52
C GLN A 238 7.63 24.95 -20.80
N GLU A 239 7.47 25.66 -19.67
CA GLU A 239 8.59 26.19 -18.88
C GLU A 239 9.55 25.08 -18.40
N ILE A 240 9.02 24.00 -17.84
CA ILE A 240 9.86 22.91 -17.32
C ILE A 240 10.52 22.10 -18.44
N THR A 241 9.86 21.97 -19.60
CA THR A 241 10.41 21.29 -20.78
C THR A 241 11.58 22.11 -21.39
N GLU A 242 11.49 23.44 -21.42
CA GLU A 242 12.59 24.31 -21.83
C GLU A 242 13.82 24.18 -20.92
N LYS A 243 13.63 23.96 -19.60
CA LYS A 243 14.72 23.68 -18.64
C LYS A 243 15.36 22.31 -18.86
N GLY A 244 14.65 21.37 -19.47
CA GLY A 244 15.10 20.01 -19.76
C GLY A 244 15.48 19.22 -18.51
N ASP A 245 16.51 18.37 -18.62
CA ASP A 245 16.97 17.47 -17.54
C ASP A 245 17.50 18.21 -16.28
N THR A 246 17.66 19.52 -16.33
CA THR A 246 18.06 20.34 -15.18
C THR A 246 16.85 20.83 -14.37
N SER A 247 15.63 20.56 -14.79
CA SER A 247 14.42 20.98 -14.08
C SER A 247 14.21 20.16 -12.81
N GLU A 248 14.16 20.84 -11.67
CA GLU A 248 13.79 20.23 -10.39
C GLU A 248 12.33 19.70 -10.43
N GLU A 249 11.44 20.38 -11.13
CA GLU A 249 10.05 20.00 -11.30
C GLU A 249 9.93 18.66 -12.06
N ILE A 250 10.77 18.44 -13.09
CA ILE A 250 10.86 17.15 -13.79
C ILE A 250 11.43 16.07 -12.86
N ALA A 251 12.44 16.39 -12.05
CA ALA A 251 13.01 15.45 -11.09
C ALA A 251 11.95 15.03 -10.04
N ILE A 252 11.18 15.98 -9.52
CA ILE A 252 10.05 15.75 -8.61
C ILE A 252 8.98 14.87 -9.29
N ALA A 253 8.58 15.20 -10.52
CA ALA A 253 7.57 14.43 -11.26
C ALA A 253 8.02 12.98 -11.46
N LYS A 254 9.28 12.75 -11.84
CA LYS A 254 9.85 11.42 -12.06
C LYS A 254 9.97 10.62 -10.77
N PHE A 255 10.37 11.26 -9.65
CA PHE A 255 10.52 10.61 -8.34
C PHE A 255 9.19 10.03 -7.83
N TRP A 256 8.10 10.79 -7.98
CA TRP A 256 6.76 10.37 -7.58
C TRP A 256 5.96 9.68 -8.71
N ASP A 257 6.62 9.25 -9.80
CA ASP A 257 5.93 8.54 -10.90
C ASP A 257 5.70 7.06 -10.55
N CYS A 258 4.80 6.83 -9.63
CA CYS A 258 4.40 5.50 -9.17
C CYS A 258 3.24 4.92 -10.03
N ASN A 259 3.37 4.98 -11.36
CA ASN A 259 2.37 4.48 -12.29
C ASN A 259 2.79 3.09 -12.84
N PRO A 260 2.16 1.98 -12.41
CA PRO A 260 2.49 0.64 -12.90
C PRO A 260 2.07 0.39 -14.36
N TYR A 261 1.29 1.30 -14.96
CA TYR A 261 0.76 1.19 -16.32
C TYR A 261 1.56 1.97 -17.35
N VAL A 262 2.74 2.48 -17.01
CA VAL A 262 3.60 3.11 -18.01
C VAL A 262 3.98 2.07 -19.05
N SER A 263 3.53 2.29 -20.28
CA SER A 263 3.76 1.41 -21.40
C SER A 263 4.76 2.02 -22.38
N VAL A 264 5.71 1.19 -22.84
CA VAL A 264 6.65 1.55 -23.89
C VAL A 264 6.40 0.66 -25.08
N THR A 265 6.07 1.27 -26.22
CA THR A 265 5.89 0.54 -27.47
C THR A 265 7.23 0.39 -28.20
N ARG A 266 7.63 -0.84 -28.51
CA ARG A 266 8.79 -1.14 -29.37
C ARG A 266 8.33 -2.01 -30.52
N GLY A 267 8.17 -1.42 -31.70
CA GLY A 267 7.61 -2.10 -32.87
C GLY A 267 6.15 -2.52 -32.63
N HIS A 268 5.86 -3.83 -32.66
CA HIS A 268 4.53 -4.39 -32.42
C HIS A 268 4.29 -4.84 -30.97
N LEU A 269 5.26 -4.63 -30.08
CA LEU A 269 5.19 -5.08 -28.68
C LEU A 269 5.06 -3.86 -27.75
N MET A 270 4.15 -3.99 -26.78
CA MET A 270 3.99 -3.06 -25.69
C MET A 270 4.54 -3.69 -24.42
N PHE A 271 5.40 -2.96 -23.72
CA PHE A 271 6.00 -3.39 -22.47
C PHE A 271 5.52 -2.46 -21.34
N ALA A 272 5.08 -3.04 -20.23
CA ALA A 272 4.84 -2.28 -19.01
C ALA A 272 6.18 -2.02 -18.29
N THR A 273 6.39 -0.77 -17.89
CA THR A 273 7.52 -0.43 -17.01
C THR A 273 7.13 -0.79 -15.59
N LYS A 274 7.95 -1.63 -14.95
CA LYS A 274 7.69 -2.05 -13.56
C LYS A 274 8.04 -0.93 -12.59
N LYS A 275 7.04 -0.39 -11.92
CA LYS A 275 7.16 0.67 -10.90
C LYS A 275 6.33 0.32 -9.69
N ILE A 276 6.70 0.89 -8.53
CA ILE A 276 5.88 0.80 -7.33
C ILE A 276 4.58 1.59 -7.51
N THR A 277 3.59 1.31 -6.67
CA THR A 277 2.37 2.12 -6.59
C THR A 277 2.53 3.23 -5.53
N PRO A 278 1.69 4.29 -5.54
CA PRO A 278 1.77 5.32 -4.50
C PRO A 278 1.62 4.76 -3.09
N GLY A 279 0.76 3.76 -2.90
CA GLY A 279 0.62 3.08 -1.63
C GLY A 279 1.90 2.33 -1.22
N ALA A 280 2.55 1.63 -2.16
CA ALA A 280 3.81 0.93 -1.90
C ALA A 280 4.95 1.88 -1.54
N HIS A 281 5.00 3.07 -2.15
CA HIS A 281 5.96 4.12 -1.81
C HIS A 281 5.81 4.52 -0.33
N TRP A 282 4.58 4.81 0.14
CA TRP A 282 4.31 5.15 1.53
C TRP A 282 4.54 3.99 2.51
N ILE A 283 4.38 2.75 2.09
CA ILE A 283 4.81 1.57 2.86
C ILE A 283 6.34 1.52 2.97
N GLY A 284 7.08 1.89 1.93
CA GLY A 284 8.54 2.09 1.98
C GLY A 284 8.94 3.19 2.96
N ILE A 285 8.30 4.35 2.92
CA ILE A 285 8.52 5.44 3.89
C ILE A 285 8.22 4.98 5.33
N THR A 286 7.19 4.13 5.53
CA THR A 286 6.89 3.53 6.85
C THR A 286 8.07 2.70 7.36
N LYS A 287 8.70 1.90 6.48
CA LYS A 287 9.93 1.16 6.80
C LYS A 287 11.03 2.09 7.26
N ILE A 288 11.33 3.13 6.47
CA ILE A 288 12.36 4.13 6.79
C ILE A 288 12.13 4.75 8.17
N ALA A 289 10.89 5.11 8.49
CA ALA A 289 10.54 5.68 9.78
C ALA A 289 10.75 4.70 10.95
N CYS A 290 10.36 3.43 10.77
CA CYS A 290 10.58 2.39 11.77
C CYS A 290 12.08 2.11 12.00
N GLU A 291 12.87 1.99 10.93
CA GLU A 291 14.32 1.77 11.00
C GLU A 291 15.02 2.95 11.67
N LYS A 292 14.69 4.19 11.28
CA LYS A 292 15.29 5.40 11.87
C LYS A 292 15.01 5.55 13.37
N THR A 293 13.88 5.04 13.85
CA THR A 293 13.52 5.09 15.26
C THR A 293 13.88 3.81 16.04
N ASN A 294 14.54 2.84 15.40
CA ASN A 294 14.81 1.51 15.97
C ASN A 294 13.54 0.90 16.59
N SER A 295 12.42 0.99 15.86
CA SER A 295 11.16 0.42 16.29
C SER A 295 11.29 -1.10 16.44
N ASP A 296 10.78 -1.65 17.55
CA ASP A 296 10.69 -3.08 17.74
C ASP A 296 9.67 -3.72 16.78
N PHE A 297 9.53 -5.04 16.83
CA PHE A 297 8.62 -5.78 15.97
C PHE A 297 7.17 -5.30 16.12
N ASP A 298 6.68 -5.16 17.34
CA ASP A 298 5.29 -4.84 17.64
C ASP A 298 4.92 -3.42 17.17
N LYS A 299 5.81 -2.45 17.41
CA LYS A 299 5.65 -1.08 16.91
C LYS A 299 5.71 -1.01 15.39
N THR A 300 6.55 -1.84 14.78
CA THR A 300 6.66 -1.92 13.31
C THR A 300 5.37 -2.49 12.70
N VAL A 301 4.80 -3.56 13.28
CA VAL A 301 3.49 -4.09 12.88
C VAL A 301 2.40 -3.03 13.01
N PHE A 302 2.37 -2.33 14.14
CA PHE A 302 1.42 -1.22 14.37
C PHE A 302 1.53 -0.13 13.31
N ALA A 303 2.75 0.32 12.98
CA ALA A 303 2.97 1.38 12.00
C ALA A 303 2.50 0.97 10.60
N TYR A 304 2.89 -0.22 10.13
CA TYR A 304 2.42 -0.73 8.85
C TYR A 304 0.90 -0.89 8.80
N THR A 305 0.30 -1.41 9.85
CA THR A 305 -1.14 -1.65 9.89
C THR A 305 -1.93 -0.34 9.80
N LYS A 306 -1.57 0.65 10.62
CA LYS A 306 -2.26 1.95 10.63
C LYS A 306 -2.12 2.67 9.30
N THR A 307 -0.90 2.69 8.75
CA THR A 307 -0.62 3.36 7.46
C THR A 307 -1.31 2.65 6.31
N SER A 308 -1.28 1.31 6.24
CA SER A 308 -1.93 0.56 5.16
C SER A 308 -3.45 0.68 5.16
N MET A 309 -4.10 0.73 6.34
CA MET A 309 -5.55 1.00 6.43
C MET A 309 -5.88 2.42 5.94
N ALA A 310 -5.09 3.42 6.33
CA ALA A 310 -5.29 4.79 5.86
C ALA A 310 -5.16 4.91 4.33
N ILE A 311 -4.16 4.24 3.74
CA ILE A 311 -3.95 4.16 2.30
C ILE A 311 -5.13 3.47 1.60
N ALA A 312 -5.61 2.35 2.12
CA ALA A 312 -6.68 1.59 1.51
C ALA A 312 -8.01 2.37 1.51
N ASP A 313 -8.40 2.96 2.63
CA ASP A 313 -9.61 3.78 2.73
C ASP A 313 -9.49 5.07 1.89
N ALA A 314 -8.28 5.65 1.77
CA ALA A 314 -8.01 6.78 0.89
C ALA A 314 -8.27 6.43 -0.58
N PHE A 315 -7.86 5.24 -1.05
CA PHE A 315 -8.17 4.79 -2.40
C PHE A 315 -9.67 4.56 -2.61
N ILE A 316 -10.38 4.03 -1.62
CA ILE A 316 -11.85 3.85 -1.72
C ILE A 316 -12.55 5.19 -1.88
N SER A 317 -12.20 6.18 -1.06
CA SER A 317 -12.78 7.52 -1.12
C SER A 317 -12.39 8.28 -2.39
N CYS A 318 -11.13 8.20 -2.81
CA CYS A 318 -10.65 8.84 -4.03
C CYS A 318 -11.32 8.25 -5.28
N TRP A 319 -11.47 6.93 -5.35
CA TRP A 319 -12.10 6.26 -6.50
C TRP A 319 -13.60 6.51 -6.59
N ASP A 320 -14.29 6.72 -5.45
CA ASP A 320 -15.66 7.22 -5.45
C ASP A 320 -15.74 8.58 -6.17
N GLU A 321 -14.89 9.52 -5.79
CA GLU A 321 -14.87 10.84 -6.41
C GLU A 321 -14.51 10.78 -7.89
N LYS A 322 -13.48 10.03 -8.25
CA LYS A 322 -13.02 9.91 -9.64
C LYS A 322 -14.12 9.50 -10.60
N TYR A 323 -14.83 8.44 -10.29
CA TYR A 323 -15.89 7.93 -11.18
C TYR A 323 -17.22 8.65 -11.02
N ARG A 324 -17.42 9.39 -9.94
CA ARG A 324 -18.58 10.26 -9.73
C ARG A 324 -18.44 11.58 -10.49
N SER A 325 -17.32 12.29 -10.37
CA SER A 325 -17.05 13.52 -11.11
C SER A 325 -16.71 13.27 -12.58
N ASN A 326 -16.05 12.13 -12.87
CA ASN A 326 -15.71 11.68 -14.23
C ASN A 326 -15.04 12.76 -15.09
N LEU A 327 -14.13 13.56 -14.48
CA LEU A 327 -13.53 14.73 -15.13
C LEU A 327 -12.49 14.32 -16.17
N ILE A 328 -12.47 15.04 -17.28
CA ILE A 328 -11.51 14.93 -18.39
C ILE A 328 -10.08 15.27 -17.95
N ARG A 329 -9.08 14.60 -18.54
CA ARG A 329 -7.65 14.81 -18.27
C ARG A 329 -7.06 16.01 -19.02
N PRO A 330 -6.00 16.65 -18.47
CA PRO A 330 -5.29 17.74 -19.17
C PRO A 330 -4.85 17.36 -20.58
N GLU A 331 -4.29 16.15 -20.77
CA GLU A 331 -3.83 15.69 -22.08
C GLU A 331 -4.92 15.75 -23.14
N THR A 332 -6.10 15.27 -22.83
CA THR A 332 -7.21 15.29 -23.78
C THR A 332 -7.65 16.72 -24.11
N VAL A 333 -7.79 17.59 -23.09
CA VAL A 333 -8.23 18.99 -23.29
C VAL A 333 -7.20 19.80 -24.04
N ILE A 334 -5.93 19.70 -23.66
CA ILE A 334 -4.86 20.46 -24.29
C ILE A 334 -4.71 20.06 -25.77
N ASN A 335 -4.72 18.76 -26.08
CA ASN A 335 -4.65 18.28 -27.46
C ASN A 335 -5.85 18.72 -28.30
N GLN A 336 -7.06 18.81 -27.72
CA GLN A 336 -8.24 19.19 -28.45
C GLN A 336 -8.38 20.70 -28.67
N TYR A 337 -7.90 21.54 -27.74
CA TYR A 337 -8.26 22.96 -27.72
C TYR A 337 -7.07 23.93 -27.74
N ILE A 338 -5.83 23.47 -27.46
CA ILE A 338 -4.66 24.37 -27.35
C ILE A 338 -3.54 23.95 -28.29
N ASP A 339 -3.05 22.71 -28.19
CA ASP A 339 -1.90 22.20 -28.95
C ASP A 339 -2.04 20.70 -29.19
N GLU A 340 -2.37 20.32 -30.42
CA GLU A 340 -2.60 18.93 -30.82
C GLU A 340 -1.39 18.00 -30.67
N ASN A 341 -0.18 18.56 -30.59
CA ASN A 341 1.08 17.82 -30.45
C ASN A 341 1.60 17.81 -29.01
N TRP A 342 0.90 18.43 -28.07
CA TRP A 342 1.33 18.44 -26.68
C TRP A 342 1.30 17.05 -26.05
N ALA A 343 2.31 16.72 -25.26
CA ALA A 343 2.37 15.52 -24.46
C ALA A 343 2.75 15.86 -23.01
N PRO A 344 2.15 15.21 -22.02
CA PRO A 344 2.54 15.38 -20.63
C PRO A 344 3.93 14.80 -20.36
N VAL A 345 4.62 15.31 -19.35
CA VAL A 345 5.93 14.79 -18.88
C VAL A 345 5.80 13.33 -18.39
N LEU A 346 4.67 13.00 -17.77
CA LEU A 346 4.34 11.66 -17.32
C LEU A 346 3.18 11.09 -18.12
N GLN A 347 3.20 9.80 -18.37
CA GLN A 347 2.08 9.13 -19.04
C GLN A 347 0.79 9.25 -18.20
N THR A 348 -0.28 9.73 -18.84
CA THR A 348 -1.59 9.86 -18.20
C THR A 348 -2.14 8.48 -17.82
N PRO A 349 -2.51 8.27 -16.54
CA PRO A 349 -3.02 7.00 -16.08
C PRO A 349 -4.50 6.81 -16.50
N PRO A 350 -4.95 5.54 -16.69
CA PRO A 350 -6.25 5.24 -17.29
C PRO A 350 -7.42 5.28 -16.29
N PHE A 351 -7.73 6.45 -15.78
CA PHE A 351 -8.89 6.74 -14.92
C PHE A 351 -9.19 8.24 -14.87
N PRO A 352 -10.41 8.66 -14.47
CA PRO A 352 -10.81 10.06 -14.39
C PRO A 352 -9.85 10.92 -13.57
N GLU A 353 -9.86 12.22 -13.89
CA GLU A 353 -8.87 13.16 -13.37
C GLU A 353 -9.03 13.44 -11.88
N TYR A 354 -10.22 13.83 -11.42
CA TYR A 354 -10.47 14.44 -10.11
C TYR A 354 -10.96 13.42 -9.07
N THR A 355 -10.44 13.40 -7.84
CA THR A 355 -9.26 14.08 -7.30
C THR A 355 -7.96 13.32 -7.61
N SER A 356 -6.79 13.92 -7.42
CA SER A 356 -5.51 13.24 -7.63
C SER A 356 -5.30 12.09 -6.63
N GLY A 357 -5.11 10.86 -7.16
CA GLY A 357 -4.89 9.67 -6.34
C GLY A 357 -3.65 9.78 -5.46
N HIS A 358 -2.53 10.28 -6.00
CA HIS A 358 -1.31 10.54 -5.23
C HIS A 358 -1.57 11.52 -4.08
N SER A 359 -2.31 12.60 -4.34
CA SER A 359 -2.61 13.62 -3.33
C SER A 359 -3.42 13.06 -2.17
N VAL A 360 -4.50 12.33 -2.47
CA VAL A 360 -5.38 11.75 -1.43
C VAL A 360 -4.64 10.72 -0.59
N VAL A 361 -3.95 9.80 -1.25
CA VAL A 361 -3.21 8.73 -0.58
C VAL A 361 -2.05 9.26 0.25
N SER A 362 -1.28 10.20 -0.30
CA SER A 362 -0.15 10.81 0.41
C SER A 362 -0.62 11.64 1.62
N GLY A 363 -1.70 12.40 1.48
CA GLY A 363 -2.29 13.13 2.60
C GLY A 363 -2.73 12.22 3.75
N ALA A 364 -3.37 11.08 3.43
CA ALA A 364 -3.81 10.12 4.43
C ALA A 364 -2.64 9.38 5.09
N ALA A 365 -1.68 8.90 4.31
CA ALA A 365 -0.50 8.19 4.81
C ALA A 365 0.39 9.09 5.67
N ALA A 366 0.67 10.32 5.23
CA ALA A 366 1.43 11.30 6.01
C ALA A 366 0.77 11.60 7.35
N THR A 367 -0.56 11.76 7.37
CA THR A 367 -1.31 11.99 8.61
C THR A 367 -1.20 10.79 9.56
N ALA A 368 -1.31 9.57 9.05
CA ALA A 368 -1.14 8.35 9.85
C ALA A 368 0.27 8.27 10.45
N LEU A 369 1.31 8.46 9.62
CA LEU A 369 2.72 8.42 10.07
C LEU A 369 3.05 9.54 11.04
N THR A 370 2.58 10.77 10.81
CA THR A 370 2.72 11.89 11.73
C THR A 370 2.14 11.56 13.12
N SER A 371 1.01 10.86 13.16
CA SER A 371 0.40 10.44 14.43
C SER A 371 1.21 9.41 15.22
N ILE A 372 2.16 8.73 14.58
CA ILE A 372 3.01 7.68 15.16
C ILE A 372 4.40 8.23 15.53
N PHE A 373 4.99 9.03 14.64
CA PHE A 373 6.38 9.44 14.73
C PHE A 373 6.58 10.94 15.02
N GLY A 374 5.51 11.74 14.99
CA GLY A 374 5.53 13.18 15.26
C GLY A 374 5.58 14.06 14.00
N ASP A 375 5.29 15.37 14.20
CA ASP A 375 5.11 16.34 13.11
C ASP A 375 6.41 16.68 12.37
N ASN A 376 7.54 16.77 13.07
CA ASN A 376 8.83 17.21 12.51
C ASN A 376 9.78 16.03 12.29
N PHE A 377 9.26 14.95 11.73
CA PHE A 377 10.06 13.77 11.45
C PHE A 377 10.80 13.92 10.10
N ALA A 378 12.08 14.34 10.18
CA ALA A 378 12.93 14.42 8.99
C ALA A 378 13.40 13.03 8.56
N PHE A 379 13.46 12.76 7.26
CA PHE A 379 13.93 11.49 6.72
C PHE A 379 14.49 11.64 5.30
N ASP A 380 15.31 10.68 4.92
CA ASP A 380 15.80 10.51 3.57
C ASP A 380 15.02 9.36 2.91
N ASP A 381 14.34 9.66 1.83
CA ASP A 381 13.54 8.70 1.07
C ASP A 381 14.40 8.05 -0.01
N ASP A 382 14.75 6.79 0.21
CA ASP A 382 15.55 5.96 -0.68
C ASP A 382 14.73 4.91 -1.44
N THR A 383 13.42 4.99 -1.38
CA THR A 383 12.50 3.99 -1.95
C THR A 383 12.63 3.83 -3.46
N GLU A 384 13.08 4.87 -4.16
CA GLU A 384 13.23 4.91 -5.62
C GLU A 384 14.65 4.56 -6.11
N ILE A 385 15.62 4.31 -5.22
CA ILE A 385 16.98 3.88 -5.61
C ILE A 385 16.97 2.63 -6.50
N PRO A 386 16.17 1.58 -6.20
CA PRO A 386 16.11 0.39 -7.05
C PRO A 386 15.63 0.67 -8.49
N TYR A 387 15.02 1.83 -8.71
CA TYR A 387 14.50 2.27 -10.02
C TYR A 387 15.40 3.33 -10.67
N GLY A 388 16.58 3.58 -10.08
CA GLY A 388 17.60 4.47 -10.65
C GLY A 388 17.41 5.95 -10.35
N LEU A 389 16.57 6.31 -9.38
CA LEU A 389 16.36 7.69 -8.96
C LEU A 389 17.14 8.00 -7.68
N PRO A 390 17.58 9.26 -7.48
CA PRO A 390 18.36 9.66 -6.30
C PRO A 390 17.46 9.69 -5.05
N VAL A 391 18.11 9.64 -3.88
CA VAL A 391 17.47 9.91 -2.59
C VAL A 391 16.91 11.33 -2.56
N ARG A 392 15.74 11.49 -1.94
CA ARG A 392 15.15 12.80 -1.63
C ARG A 392 14.98 12.98 -0.12
N SER A 393 15.34 14.14 0.39
CA SER A 393 15.27 14.44 1.83
C SER A 393 14.07 15.31 2.15
N PHE A 394 13.35 14.95 3.21
CA PHE A 394 12.17 15.66 3.68
C PHE A 394 12.29 16.00 5.17
N THR A 395 11.73 17.14 5.56
CA THR A 395 11.69 17.60 6.96
C THR A 395 10.51 17.05 7.73
N SER A 396 9.50 16.52 7.01
CA SER A 396 8.29 15.91 7.58
C SER A 396 7.56 15.06 6.56
N PHE A 397 6.70 14.14 7.04
CA PHE A 397 5.79 13.38 6.16
C PHE A 397 4.83 14.30 5.39
N ASN A 398 4.39 15.41 6.01
CA ASN A 398 3.52 16.37 5.35
C ASN A 398 4.22 17.07 4.18
N GLN A 399 5.51 17.42 4.30
CA GLN A 399 6.28 17.98 3.19
C GLN A 399 6.40 16.98 2.03
N ALA A 400 6.67 15.72 2.33
CA ALA A 400 6.73 14.66 1.32
C ALA A 400 5.37 14.49 0.61
N ALA A 401 4.26 14.57 1.36
CA ALA A 401 2.92 14.49 0.78
C ALA A 401 2.59 15.68 -0.12
N ASP A 402 3.00 16.89 0.25
CA ASP A 402 2.82 18.09 -0.58
C ASP A 402 3.64 18.00 -1.87
N GLU A 403 4.88 17.47 -1.80
CA GLU A 403 5.70 17.24 -3.00
C GLU A 403 5.11 16.13 -3.89
N ALA A 404 4.66 15.02 -3.29
CA ALA A 404 3.98 13.95 -4.04
C ALA A 404 2.72 14.45 -4.77
N ALA A 405 2.01 15.37 -4.16
CA ALA A 405 0.81 15.97 -4.74
C ALA A 405 1.15 16.90 -5.93
N ILE A 406 2.03 17.88 -5.73
CA ILE A 406 2.39 18.83 -6.79
C ILE A 406 3.12 18.16 -7.96
N SER A 407 3.81 17.03 -7.72
CA SER A 407 4.48 16.23 -8.75
C SER A 407 3.55 15.86 -9.90
N ARG A 408 2.26 15.73 -9.64
CA ARG A 408 1.26 15.32 -10.66
C ARG A 408 0.89 16.44 -11.60
N MET A 409 0.96 17.68 -11.11
CA MET A 409 0.80 18.87 -11.94
C MET A 409 2.06 19.10 -12.79
N TYR A 410 3.26 18.97 -12.21
CA TYR A 410 4.52 18.99 -12.96
C TYR A 410 4.59 17.89 -14.01
N GLY A 411 4.01 16.74 -13.72
CA GLY A 411 3.83 15.64 -14.67
C GLY A 411 2.87 15.92 -15.81
N GLY A 412 2.07 17.00 -15.74
CA GLY A 412 1.10 17.39 -16.77
C GLY A 412 -0.18 16.54 -16.79
N ILE A 413 -0.47 15.78 -15.73
CA ILE A 413 -1.56 14.78 -15.71
C ILE A 413 -2.71 15.13 -14.76
N HIS A 414 -2.57 16.20 -13.99
CA HIS A 414 -3.59 16.71 -13.07
C HIS A 414 -3.64 18.23 -13.07
N TYR A 415 -4.85 18.77 -12.85
CA TYR A 415 -5.06 20.19 -12.59
C TYR A 415 -4.74 20.54 -11.14
N ARG A 416 -4.50 21.83 -10.85
CA ARG A 416 -4.20 22.32 -9.50
C ARG A 416 -5.29 21.96 -8.49
N ALA A 417 -6.55 22.17 -8.83
CA ALA A 417 -7.67 21.85 -7.96
C ALA A 417 -7.67 20.37 -7.52
N ALA A 418 -7.40 19.44 -8.46
CA ALA A 418 -7.33 18.01 -8.12
C ALA A 418 -6.19 17.66 -7.17
N VAL A 419 -5.08 18.40 -7.27
CA VAL A 419 -3.89 18.23 -6.43
C VAL A 419 -4.16 18.75 -5.02
N GLU A 420 -4.56 20.02 -4.89
CA GLU A 420 -4.72 20.69 -3.60
C GLU A 420 -5.93 20.17 -2.82
N VAL A 421 -7.08 20.04 -3.47
CA VAL A 421 -8.29 19.47 -2.84
C VAL A 421 -8.08 18.01 -2.48
N GLY A 422 -7.33 17.26 -3.31
CA GLY A 422 -6.99 15.87 -3.04
C GLY A 422 -6.15 15.69 -1.77
N VAL A 423 -5.15 16.53 -1.54
CA VAL A 423 -4.37 16.51 -0.27
C VAL A 423 -5.28 16.79 0.93
N GLY A 424 -6.16 17.79 0.80
CA GLY A 424 -7.14 18.12 1.84
C GLY A 424 -8.08 16.95 2.15
N GLN A 425 -8.61 16.27 1.11
CA GLN A 425 -9.44 15.07 1.26
C GLN A 425 -8.68 13.97 2.00
N GLY A 426 -7.43 13.69 1.60
CA GLY A 426 -6.58 12.69 2.23
C GLY A 426 -6.28 13.00 3.70
N ARG A 427 -5.92 14.25 4.02
CA ARG A 427 -5.64 14.68 5.40
C ARG A 427 -6.87 14.59 6.29
N ASN A 428 -8.05 14.99 5.80
CA ASN A 428 -9.30 14.88 6.55
C ASN A 428 -9.66 13.43 6.86
N LEU A 429 -9.54 12.56 5.86
CA LEU A 429 -9.74 11.11 6.00
C LEU A 429 -8.70 10.50 6.95
N GLY A 430 -7.43 10.82 6.77
CA GLY A 430 -6.36 10.36 7.65
C GLY A 430 -6.56 10.79 9.11
N LYS A 431 -6.98 12.04 9.32
CA LYS A 431 -7.32 12.54 10.66
C LYS A 431 -8.47 11.75 11.27
N PHE A 432 -9.54 11.51 10.53
CA PHE A 432 -10.67 10.70 11.00
C PHE A 432 -10.21 9.29 11.43
N ILE A 433 -9.40 8.61 10.62
CA ILE A 433 -8.86 7.29 10.94
C ILE A 433 -8.01 7.35 12.21
N VAL A 434 -7.12 8.34 12.29
CA VAL A 434 -6.26 8.55 13.46
C VAL A 434 -7.10 8.81 14.71
N ASP A 435 -8.17 9.58 14.65
CA ASP A 435 -9.02 9.91 15.80
C ASP A 435 -9.94 8.74 16.20
N LYS A 436 -10.44 7.96 15.24
CA LYS A 436 -11.34 6.83 15.47
C LYS A 436 -10.62 5.59 16.01
N LEU A 437 -9.39 5.32 15.54
CA LEU A 437 -8.66 4.12 15.91
C LEU A 437 -7.87 4.29 17.21
N GLU A 438 -8.29 3.57 18.23
CA GLU A 438 -7.57 3.44 19.50
C GLU A 438 -6.66 2.19 19.46
N MET A 439 -5.54 2.26 18.74
CA MET A 439 -4.64 1.13 18.57
C MET A 439 -3.57 1.02 19.66
N ASN A 440 -3.16 2.15 20.26
CA ASN A 440 -2.15 2.22 21.31
C ASN A 440 -2.71 2.91 22.56
N LYS A 441 -2.36 2.42 23.76
CA LYS A 441 -2.81 2.96 25.05
C LYS A 441 -2.21 4.32 25.40
N ASP A 442 -1.01 4.64 24.91
CA ASP A 442 -0.33 5.91 25.21
C ASP A 442 -1.12 7.15 24.76
N ARG A 443 -2.00 7.01 23.77
CA ARG A 443 -2.84 8.11 23.29
C ARG A 443 -3.91 8.55 24.30
N VAL A 444 -4.31 7.66 25.20
CA VAL A 444 -5.33 7.97 26.23
C VAL A 444 -4.77 8.89 27.31
N LEU A 445 -3.45 8.95 27.48
CA LEU A 445 -2.78 9.79 28.48
C LEU A 445 -2.47 11.21 27.96
N ALA A 446 -2.35 11.40 26.65
CA ALA A 446 -2.07 12.70 26.03
C ALA A 446 -3.33 13.55 25.79
N SER A 447 -4.55 12.99 25.94
CA SER A 447 -5.84 13.66 25.75
C SER A 447 -6.55 13.99 27.06
N LYS A 448 -5.89 13.80 28.23
CA LYS A 448 -6.33 14.24 29.56
C LYS A 448 -5.40 15.33 30.07
#